data_a82a46e71073f2eaa9b706109d409be2
#
_entry.id   a82a46e71073f2eaa9b706109d409be2
#
_cell.length_a   1.000
_cell.length_b   1.000
_cell.length_c   1.000
_cell.angle_alpha   90.00
_cell.angle_beta   90.00
_cell.angle_gamma   90.00
#
_symmetry.space_group_name_H-M   'P 1'
#
loop_
_entity.id
_entity.type
_entity.pdbx_description
1 polymer ?
#
loop_
_entity_poly.entity_id
_entity_poly.type
_entity_poly.pdbx_seq_one_letter_code
_entity_poly.pdbx_strand_id
1 'polypeptide(L)'
;LPAFIGGSSAGARMSIRYYLRHDQGVRGLLLFRVTGGAFAAGRLPENYYGQFIRAAEQGGMEAVCATEQYQERIKANPNNRARLMAMKPEHYIDVMARWREQFSAGGHLPVMGVTEAELRSIKVPAVVIPGNDKTHASASGRTAAKLIPGSQLHELPITDQDVDLIPFDQWAP
;
A
#
# COMPACT_ATOMS: atom_id res chain seq x y z
N LEU A 1 16.02 -18.33 15.02
CA LEU A 1 16.75 -18.45 13.75
C LEU A 1 16.34 -17.31 12.82
N PRO A 2 17.30 -16.63 12.15
CA PRO A 2 16.98 -15.62 11.14
C PRO A 2 16.16 -16.21 9.98
N ALA A 3 15.18 -15.45 9.50
CA ALA A 3 14.24 -15.89 8.47
C ALA A 3 14.25 -14.96 7.23
N PHE A 4 13.83 -15.49 6.09
CA PHE A 4 13.41 -14.65 4.97
C PHE A 4 12.03 -14.11 5.28
N ILE A 5 11.85 -12.82 5.07
CA ILE A 5 10.55 -12.17 5.23
C ILE A 5 10.15 -11.48 3.92
N GLY A 6 8.87 -11.42 3.66
CA GLY A 6 8.40 -10.82 2.43
C GLY A 6 6.90 -10.53 2.45
N GLY A 7 6.45 -9.92 1.38
CA GLY A 7 5.05 -9.63 1.21
C GLY A 7 4.76 -8.81 -0.03
N SER A 8 3.48 -8.64 -0.31
CA SER A 8 2.98 -7.85 -1.43
C SER A 8 2.40 -6.52 -0.94
N SER A 9 2.64 -5.43 -1.67
CA SER A 9 2.05 -4.11 -1.42
C SER A 9 2.36 -3.61 -0.01
N ALA A 10 1.37 -3.44 0.84
CA ALA A 10 1.55 -3.11 2.25
C ALA A 10 2.46 -4.11 2.98
N GLY A 11 2.38 -5.41 2.64
CA GLY A 11 3.25 -6.46 3.20
C GLY A 11 4.72 -6.27 2.84
N ALA A 12 5.04 -5.87 1.61
CA ALA A 12 6.42 -5.54 1.20
C ALA A 12 6.97 -4.37 2.04
N ARG A 13 6.18 -3.30 2.18
CA ARG A 13 6.53 -2.16 3.04
C ARG A 13 6.74 -2.57 4.51
N MET A 14 5.85 -3.39 5.05
CA MET A 14 5.97 -3.87 6.43
C MET A 14 7.22 -4.74 6.62
N SER A 15 7.60 -5.55 5.64
CA SER A 15 8.83 -6.34 5.66
C SER A 15 10.08 -5.45 5.72
N ILE A 16 10.12 -4.38 4.93
CA ILE A 16 11.21 -3.39 5.01
C ILE A 16 11.23 -2.73 6.38
N ARG A 17 10.09 -2.24 6.86
CA ARG A 17 9.99 -1.59 8.18
C ARG A 17 10.36 -2.52 9.34
N TYR A 18 10.02 -3.81 9.24
CA TYR A 18 10.42 -4.81 10.19
C TYR A 18 11.94 -5.00 10.19
N TYR A 19 12.54 -5.16 9.01
CA TYR A 19 14.00 -5.27 8.87
C TYR A 19 14.73 -4.08 9.50
N LEU A 20 14.29 -2.86 9.21
CA LEU A 20 14.92 -1.64 9.74
C LEU A 20 14.90 -1.53 11.28
N ARG A 21 14.06 -2.32 11.95
CA ARG A 21 13.96 -2.38 13.41
C ARG A 21 14.56 -3.65 14.02
N HIS A 22 14.66 -4.72 13.25
CA HIS A 22 14.99 -6.07 13.70
C HIS A 22 15.90 -6.80 12.71
N ASP A 23 16.97 -6.14 12.26
CA ASP A 23 17.86 -6.62 11.20
C ASP A 23 18.48 -8.00 11.50
N GLN A 24 18.84 -8.27 12.75
CA GLN A 24 19.45 -9.55 13.17
C GLN A 24 18.51 -10.76 12.98
N GLY A 25 17.21 -10.53 12.90
CA GLY A 25 16.22 -11.59 12.69
C GLY A 25 15.93 -11.89 11.22
N VAL A 26 16.53 -11.15 10.27
CA VAL A 26 16.20 -11.23 8.84
C VAL A 26 17.40 -11.70 8.02
N ARG A 27 17.20 -12.74 7.21
CA ARG A 27 18.20 -13.26 6.27
C ARG A 27 18.09 -12.65 4.87
N GLY A 28 16.91 -12.16 4.50
CA GLY A 28 16.64 -11.57 3.20
C GLY A 28 15.21 -11.11 3.06
N LEU A 29 14.95 -10.31 2.03
CA LEU A 29 13.68 -9.67 1.76
C LEU A 29 13.09 -10.16 0.42
N LEU A 30 11.79 -10.46 0.41
CA LEU A 30 11.02 -10.79 -0.79
C LEU A 30 9.94 -9.72 -0.96
N LEU A 31 10.15 -8.80 -1.89
CA LEU A 31 9.36 -7.56 -2.02
C LEU A 31 8.54 -7.59 -3.32
N PHE A 32 7.25 -7.83 -3.19
CA PHE A 32 6.32 -7.89 -4.31
C PHE A 32 5.46 -6.64 -4.38
N ARG A 33 5.25 -6.10 -5.58
CA ARG A 33 4.30 -5.02 -5.85
C ARG A 33 4.50 -3.84 -4.89
N VAL A 34 5.74 -3.38 -4.77
CA VAL A 34 6.09 -2.24 -3.92
C VAL A 34 5.36 -0.98 -4.39
N THR A 35 4.82 -0.21 -3.45
CA THR A 35 4.07 1.02 -3.72
C THR A 35 4.82 2.23 -3.15
N GLY A 36 4.90 3.30 -3.92
CA GLY A 36 5.52 4.56 -3.51
C GLY A 36 5.71 5.53 -4.67
N GLY A 37 6.36 6.65 -4.41
CA GLY A 37 6.67 7.67 -5.39
C GLY A 37 5.49 8.57 -5.76
N ALA A 38 5.73 9.50 -6.69
CA ALA A 38 4.78 10.54 -7.07
C ALA A 38 3.43 9.99 -7.55
N PHE A 39 3.45 8.86 -8.25
CA PHE A 39 2.22 8.23 -8.73
C PHE A 39 1.31 7.76 -7.58
N ALA A 40 1.87 7.09 -6.59
CA ALA A 40 1.12 6.66 -5.41
C ALA A 40 0.63 7.87 -4.60
N ALA A 41 1.48 8.89 -4.43
CA ALA A 41 1.13 10.12 -3.72
C ALA A 41 -0.03 10.88 -4.39
N GLY A 42 -0.12 10.85 -5.71
CA GLY A 42 -1.15 11.56 -6.47
C GLY A 42 -2.54 10.90 -6.43
N ARG A 43 -2.62 9.61 -6.15
CA ARG A 43 -3.88 8.84 -6.28
C ARG A 43 -4.38 8.24 -4.98
N LEU A 44 -3.50 7.57 -4.26
CA LEU A 44 -3.93 6.69 -3.17
C LEU A 44 -4.58 7.43 -2.00
N PRO A 45 -4.16 8.65 -1.61
CA PRO A 45 -4.85 9.41 -0.58
C PRO A 45 -6.32 9.67 -0.91
N GLU A 46 -6.62 9.91 -2.18
CA GLU A 46 -7.99 10.10 -2.65
C GLU A 46 -8.76 8.78 -2.64
N ASN A 47 -8.18 7.72 -3.19
CA ASN A 47 -8.82 6.41 -3.30
C ASN A 47 -9.08 5.75 -1.94
N TYR A 48 -8.22 5.97 -0.96
CA TYR A 48 -8.36 5.32 0.36
C TYR A 48 -9.08 6.16 1.40
N TYR A 49 -9.10 7.49 1.22
CA TYR A 49 -9.63 8.41 2.23
C TYR A 49 -10.55 9.49 1.66
N GLY A 50 -10.11 10.24 0.65
CA GLY A 50 -10.80 11.44 0.19
C GLY A 50 -12.22 11.16 -0.30
N GLN A 51 -12.41 10.13 -1.10
CA GLN A 51 -13.75 9.76 -1.59
C GLN A 51 -14.73 9.44 -0.46
N PHE A 52 -14.26 8.81 0.62
CA PHE A 52 -15.12 8.44 1.75
C PHE A 52 -15.41 9.63 2.67
N ILE A 53 -14.46 10.56 2.79
CA ILE A 53 -14.67 11.84 3.48
C ILE A 53 -15.81 12.59 2.78
N ARG A 54 -15.74 12.75 1.46
CA ARG A 54 -16.82 13.42 0.70
C ARG A 54 -18.15 12.69 0.79
N ALA A 55 -18.16 11.37 0.75
CA ALA A 55 -19.39 10.61 0.94
C ALA A 55 -20.00 10.89 2.32
N ALA A 56 -19.18 10.93 3.37
CA ALA A 56 -19.66 11.23 4.73
C ALA A 56 -20.16 12.67 4.85
N GLU A 57 -19.50 13.65 4.21
CA GLU A 57 -19.93 15.06 4.19
C GLU A 57 -21.27 15.26 3.47
N GLN A 58 -21.51 14.52 2.40
CA GLN A 58 -22.70 14.66 1.55
C GLN A 58 -23.93 13.92 2.09
N GLY A 59 -23.75 12.76 2.70
CA GLY A 59 -24.87 11.90 3.09
C GLY A 59 -24.61 11.05 4.34
N GLY A 60 -23.65 11.45 5.16
CA GLY A 60 -23.35 10.77 6.42
C GLY A 60 -22.87 9.33 6.21
N MET A 61 -23.01 8.52 7.25
CA MET A 61 -22.55 7.14 7.23
C MET A 61 -23.34 6.24 6.26
N GLU A 62 -24.58 6.62 5.93
CA GLU A 62 -25.35 5.91 4.90
C GLU A 62 -24.68 6.00 3.53
N ALA A 63 -24.24 7.21 3.13
CA ALA A 63 -23.54 7.41 1.87
C ALA A 63 -22.19 6.68 1.84
N VAL A 64 -21.47 6.64 2.97
CA VAL A 64 -20.24 5.83 3.10
C VAL A 64 -20.54 4.35 2.87
N CYS A 65 -21.57 3.81 3.52
CA CYS A 65 -22.01 2.41 3.35
C CYS A 65 -22.43 2.10 1.91
N ALA A 66 -22.93 3.08 1.15
CA ALA A 66 -23.37 2.92 -0.22
C ALA A 66 -22.23 2.90 -1.25
N THR A 67 -21.01 3.27 -0.86
CA THR A 67 -19.86 3.21 -1.78
C THR A 67 -19.52 1.76 -2.13
N GLU A 68 -19.05 1.51 -3.36
CA GLU A 68 -18.75 0.18 -3.88
C GLU A 68 -17.81 -0.61 -2.93
N GLN A 69 -16.73 0.02 -2.50
CA GLN A 69 -15.74 -0.62 -1.62
C GLN A 69 -16.31 -1.03 -0.26
N TYR A 70 -17.21 -0.24 0.31
CA TYR A 70 -17.86 -0.62 1.57
C TYR A 70 -18.98 -1.62 1.36
N GLN A 71 -19.68 -1.60 0.23
CA GLN A 71 -20.65 -2.63 -0.14
C GLN A 71 -20.02 -4.02 -0.20
N GLU A 72 -18.84 -4.15 -0.83
CA GLU A 72 -18.08 -5.41 -0.84
C GLU A 72 -17.74 -5.90 0.57
N ARG A 73 -17.27 -4.99 1.44
CA ARG A 73 -16.93 -5.31 2.83
C ARG A 73 -18.13 -5.66 3.69
N ILE A 74 -19.27 -5.01 3.42
CA ILE A 74 -20.55 -5.30 4.09
C ILE A 74 -21.08 -6.66 3.61
N LYS A 75 -20.98 -6.96 2.31
CA LYS A 75 -21.34 -8.28 1.77
C LYS A 75 -20.50 -9.40 2.40
N ALA A 76 -19.21 -9.18 2.56
CA ALA A 76 -18.29 -10.13 3.19
C ALA A 76 -18.58 -10.32 4.70
N ASN A 77 -19.00 -9.25 5.39
CA ASN A 77 -19.38 -9.29 6.80
C ASN A 77 -20.49 -8.26 7.08
N PRO A 78 -21.77 -8.71 7.17
CA PRO A 78 -22.92 -7.82 7.37
C PRO A 78 -22.84 -6.95 8.63
N ASN A 79 -22.13 -7.37 9.67
CA ASN A 79 -21.95 -6.59 10.90
C ASN A 79 -21.18 -5.26 10.65
N ASN A 80 -20.45 -5.16 9.55
CA ASN A 80 -19.73 -3.93 9.20
C ASN A 80 -20.69 -2.75 8.99
N ARG A 81 -21.87 -2.98 8.41
CA ARG A 81 -22.87 -1.92 8.25
C ARG A 81 -23.31 -1.34 9.59
N ALA A 82 -23.68 -2.20 10.53
CA ALA A 82 -24.11 -1.75 11.86
C ALA A 82 -22.99 -0.97 12.58
N ARG A 83 -21.74 -1.40 12.48
CA ARG A 83 -20.58 -0.70 13.05
C ARG A 83 -20.37 0.68 12.43
N LEU A 84 -20.46 0.77 11.10
CA LEU A 84 -20.32 2.04 10.38
C LEU A 84 -21.45 3.00 10.75
N MET A 85 -22.71 2.53 10.74
CA MET A 85 -23.88 3.33 11.07
C MET A 85 -23.89 3.84 12.53
N ALA A 86 -23.17 3.17 13.43
CA ALA A 86 -23.01 3.61 14.82
C ALA A 86 -21.98 4.74 14.98
N MET A 87 -21.21 5.06 13.96
CA MET A 87 -20.23 6.15 14.01
C MET A 87 -20.91 7.50 13.76
N LYS A 88 -20.44 8.54 14.44
CA LYS A 88 -20.80 9.92 14.09
C LYS A 88 -20.05 10.32 12.83
N PRO A 89 -20.70 10.91 11.81
CA PRO A 89 -20.04 11.32 10.57
C PRO A 89 -18.84 12.23 10.81
N GLU A 90 -18.95 13.17 11.72
CA GLU A 90 -17.86 14.12 12.04
C GLU A 90 -16.62 13.38 12.57
N HIS A 91 -16.83 12.42 13.46
CA HIS A 91 -15.73 11.62 14.00
C HIS A 91 -15.07 10.75 12.91
N TYR A 92 -15.89 10.16 12.03
CA TYR A 92 -15.38 9.39 10.88
C TYR A 92 -14.52 10.27 9.96
N ILE A 93 -15.02 11.48 9.61
CA ILE A 93 -14.32 12.45 8.77
C ILE A 93 -12.98 12.84 9.41
N ASP A 94 -12.96 13.18 10.69
CA ASP A 94 -11.75 13.55 11.42
C ASP A 94 -10.69 12.46 11.43
N VAL A 95 -11.11 11.21 11.65
CA VAL A 95 -10.19 10.05 11.63
C VAL A 95 -9.63 9.84 10.22
N MET A 96 -10.49 9.84 9.22
CA MET A 96 -10.08 9.63 7.82
C MET A 96 -9.19 10.77 7.31
N ALA A 97 -9.46 12.02 7.70
CA ALA A 97 -8.62 13.17 7.33
C ALA A 97 -7.20 13.05 7.91
N ARG A 98 -7.08 12.68 9.20
CA ARG A 98 -5.78 12.43 9.83
C ARG A 98 -5.00 11.29 9.15
N TRP A 99 -5.67 10.20 8.82
CA TRP A 99 -5.04 9.11 8.08
C TRP A 99 -4.60 9.53 6.68
N ARG A 100 -5.43 10.32 5.97
CA ARG A 100 -5.07 10.88 4.66
C ARG A 100 -3.82 11.75 4.74
N GLU A 101 -3.72 12.62 5.74
CA GLU A 101 -2.55 13.47 5.96
C GLU A 101 -1.28 12.66 6.21
N GLN A 102 -1.33 11.71 7.16
CA GLN A 102 -0.19 10.84 7.45
C GLN A 102 0.22 9.99 6.25
N PHE A 103 -0.73 9.50 5.49
CA PHE A 103 -0.50 8.74 4.29
C PHE A 103 0.18 9.60 3.22
N SER A 104 -0.31 10.81 2.99
CA SER A 104 0.23 11.76 2.02
C SER A 104 1.67 12.20 2.36
N ALA A 105 1.96 12.38 3.64
CA ALA A 105 3.29 12.74 4.11
C ALA A 105 4.38 11.71 3.70
N GLY A 106 4.04 10.43 3.62
CA GLY A 106 4.96 9.36 3.22
C GLY A 106 4.78 8.85 1.79
N GLY A 107 3.73 9.28 1.09
CA GLY A 107 3.34 8.72 -0.22
C GLY A 107 4.35 8.97 -1.33
N HIS A 108 5.02 10.13 -1.31
CA HIS A 108 6.01 10.53 -2.31
C HIS A 108 7.37 9.83 -2.18
N LEU A 109 7.62 9.16 -1.06
CA LEU A 109 8.87 8.43 -0.84
C LEU A 109 9.01 7.25 -1.82
N PRO A 110 10.24 6.80 -2.15
CA PRO A 110 10.49 5.70 -3.09
C PRO A 110 9.67 4.44 -2.78
N VAL A 111 9.62 4.08 -1.52
CA VAL A 111 8.64 3.16 -0.95
C VAL A 111 7.85 3.94 0.09
N MET A 112 6.55 3.84 0.05
CA MET A 112 5.69 4.63 0.93
C MET A 112 6.07 4.48 2.40
N GLY A 113 6.43 5.60 3.04
CA GLY A 113 6.88 5.64 4.43
C GLY A 113 8.29 5.05 4.67
N VAL A 114 9.10 4.87 3.62
CA VAL A 114 10.50 4.44 3.71
C VAL A 114 11.35 5.39 2.85
N THR A 115 12.33 6.02 3.47
CA THR A 115 13.22 6.97 2.81
C THR A 115 14.25 6.28 1.92
N GLU A 116 14.86 7.04 1.02
CA GLU A 116 15.98 6.57 0.20
C GLU A 116 17.16 6.10 1.07
N ALA A 117 17.49 6.85 2.13
CA ALA A 117 18.56 6.49 3.06
C ALA A 117 18.28 5.16 3.77
N GLU A 118 17.06 4.92 4.19
CA GLU A 118 16.64 3.65 4.79
C GLU A 118 16.75 2.49 3.80
N LEU A 119 16.33 2.66 2.53
CA LEU A 119 16.50 1.63 1.52
C LEU A 119 17.97 1.31 1.25
N ARG A 120 18.82 2.34 1.16
CA ARG A 120 20.27 2.17 0.98
C ARG A 120 20.98 1.54 2.18
N SER A 121 20.38 1.56 3.36
CA SER A 121 20.93 0.95 4.56
C SER A 121 20.67 -0.56 4.66
N ILE A 122 19.86 -1.15 3.78
CA ILE A 122 19.56 -2.57 3.77
C ILE A 122 20.81 -3.35 3.36
N LYS A 123 21.22 -4.31 4.20
CA LYS A 123 22.46 -5.11 4.02
C LYS A 123 22.20 -6.57 3.71
N VAL A 124 20.95 -7.01 3.76
CA VAL A 124 20.57 -8.39 3.43
C VAL A 124 20.18 -8.53 1.97
N PRO A 125 20.32 -9.70 1.36
CA PRO A 125 19.82 -9.94 0.02
C PRO A 125 18.33 -9.59 -0.11
N ALA A 126 17.96 -8.96 -1.20
CA ALA A 126 16.58 -8.63 -1.49
C ALA A 126 16.22 -9.03 -2.92
N VAL A 127 15.04 -9.59 -3.10
CA VAL A 127 14.41 -9.81 -4.39
C VAL A 127 13.24 -8.85 -4.50
N VAL A 128 13.17 -8.14 -5.62
CA VAL A 128 12.07 -7.22 -5.93
C VAL A 128 11.37 -7.67 -7.20
N ILE A 129 10.08 -7.93 -7.09
CA ILE A 129 9.21 -8.18 -8.25
C ILE A 129 8.20 -7.03 -8.31
N PRO A 130 8.30 -6.14 -9.32
CA PRO A 130 7.41 -4.99 -9.44
C PRO A 130 5.97 -5.40 -9.65
N GLY A 131 5.03 -4.53 -9.35
CA GLY A 131 3.67 -4.62 -9.87
C GLY A 131 3.60 -4.11 -11.30
N ASN A 132 2.42 -4.17 -11.89
CA ASN A 132 2.14 -3.70 -13.23
C ASN A 132 0.71 -3.17 -13.38
N ASP A 133 0.18 -2.55 -12.34
CA ASP A 133 -1.11 -1.88 -12.33
C ASP A 133 -0.98 -0.43 -11.79
N LYS A 134 -2.05 0.36 -11.86
CA LYS A 134 -2.04 1.76 -11.42
C LYS A 134 -1.76 1.94 -9.92
N THR A 135 -2.03 0.96 -9.08
CA THR A 135 -1.72 1.00 -7.65
C THR A 135 -0.27 0.61 -7.38
N HIS A 136 0.27 -0.29 -8.18
CA HIS A 136 1.61 -0.85 -8.04
C HIS A 136 2.42 -0.66 -9.33
N ALA A 137 2.60 0.59 -9.75
CA ALA A 137 3.35 0.91 -10.94
C ALA A 137 4.77 0.29 -10.89
N SER A 138 5.19 -0.33 -11.99
CA SER A 138 6.49 -1.01 -12.08
C SER A 138 7.67 -0.09 -11.71
N ALA A 139 7.54 1.19 -11.99
CA ALA A 139 8.55 2.20 -11.65
C ALA A 139 8.88 2.24 -10.15
N SER A 140 7.90 2.01 -9.25
CA SER A 140 8.13 1.98 -7.81
C SER A 140 9.03 0.80 -7.40
N GLY A 141 8.76 -0.38 -7.95
CA GLY A 141 9.59 -1.57 -7.72
C GLY A 141 11.01 -1.40 -8.27
N ARG A 142 11.14 -0.89 -9.50
CA ARG A 142 12.45 -0.58 -10.10
C ARG A 142 13.25 0.41 -9.28
N THR A 143 12.60 1.45 -8.76
CA THR A 143 13.24 2.44 -7.88
C THR A 143 13.70 1.81 -6.58
N ALA A 144 12.87 0.98 -5.95
CA ALA A 144 13.24 0.26 -4.73
C ALA A 144 14.46 -0.66 -4.98
N ALA A 145 14.44 -1.43 -6.08
CA ALA A 145 15.56 -2.29 -6.44
C ALA A 145 16.85 -1.51 -6.71
N LYS A 146 16.77 -0.37 -7.37
CA LYS A 146 17.95 0.50 -7.60
C LYS A 146 18.54 1.04 -6.30
N LEU A 147 17.72 1.28 -5.29
CA LEU A 147 18.15 1.88 -4.02
C LEU A 147 18.65 0.84 -3.01
N ILE A 148 18.13 -0.38 -3.03
CA ILE A 148 18.55 -1.46 -2.13
C ILE A 148 19.83 -2.09 -2.66
N PRO A 149 20.99 -1.99 -1.95
CA PRO A 149 22.24 -2.54 -2.41
C PRO A 149 22.18 -4.04 -2.65
N GLY A 150 22.66 -4.50 -3.81
CA GLY A 150 22.72 -5.92 -4.14
C GLY A 150 21.38 -6.63 -4.32
N SER A 151 20.29 -5.88 -4.45
CA SER A 151 18.99 -6.46 -4.74
C SER A 151 18.92 -7.06 -6.15
N GLN A 152 18.10 -8.08 -6.30
CA GLN A 152 17.78 -8.69 -7.58
C GLN A 152 16.39 -8.21 -8.03
N LEU A 153 16.32 -7.61 -9.20
CA LEU A 153 15.07 -7.20 -9.83
C LEU A 153 14.61 -8.29 -10.81
N HIS A 154 13.41 -8.80 -10.61
CA HIS A 154 12.75 -9.69 -11.57
C HIS A 154 11.58 -8.94 -12.22
N GLU A 155 11.81 -8.52 -13.46
CA GLU A 155 10.77 -7.85 -14.26
C GLU A 155 9.67 -8.83 -14.66
N LEU A 156 8.43 -8.34 -14.67
CA LEU A 156 7.32 -9.11 -15.22
C LEU A 156 7.35 -9.08 -16.75
N PRO A 157 6.92 -10.16 -17.43
CA PRO A 157 6.83 -10.20 -18.88
C PRO A 157 5.75 -9.24 -19.43
N ILE A 158 4.80 -8.81 -18.59
CA ILE A 158 3.70 -7.92 -18.96
C ILE A 158 4.00 -6.53 -18.38
N THR A 159 3.95 -5.52 -19.25
CA THR A 159 4.13 -4.11 -18.88
C THR A 159 2.97 -3.58 -18.03
N ASP A 160 3.10 -2.34 -17.54
CA ASP A 160 2.06 -1.67 -16.77
C ASP A 160 0.73 -1.64 -17.53
N GLN A 161 -0.32 -2.08 -16.88
CA GLN A 161 -1.67 -2.16 -17.41
C GLN A 161 -2.52 -0.98 -16.93
N ASP A 162 -3.44 -0.53 -17.78
CA ASP A 162 -4.36 0.57 -17.47
C ASP A 162 -5.57 0.11 -16.63
N VAL A 163 -5.27 -0.62 -15.53
CA VAL A 163 -6.27 -1.07 -14.54
C VAL A 163 -5.87 -0.59 -13.15
N ASP A 164 -6.85 -0.35 -12.30
CA ASP A 164 -6.58 0.20 -10.96
C ASP A 164 -5.84 -0.77 -10.07
N LEU A 165 -6.24 -2.02 -10.08
CA LEU A 165 -5.66 -3.09 -9.26
C LEU A 165 -5.84 -4.44 -9.95
N ILE A 166 -4.75 -5.17 -10.13
CA ILE A 166 -4.79 -6.59 -10.48
C ILE A 166 -4.87 -7.39 -9.19
N PRO A 167 -5.88 -8.25 -8.97
CA PRO A 167 -5.94 -9.14 -7.83
C PRO A 167 -4.67 -9.99 -7.70
N PHE A 168 -4.25 -10.29 -6.48
CA PHE A 168 -2.96 -10.96 -6.26
C PHE A 168 -2.91 -12.37 -6.86
N ASP A 169 -4.02 -13.07 -6.86
CA ASP A 169 -4.18 -14.39 -7.47
C ASP A 169 -4.16 -14.38 -9.01
N GLN A 170 -4.39 -13.21 -9.63
CA GLN A 170 -4.28 -12.99 -11.07
C GLN A 170 -2.95 -12.33 -11.47
N TRP A 171 -2.23 -11.78 -10.50
CA TRP A 171 -0.89 -11.27 -10.67
C TRP A 171 0.10 -12.41 -10.42
N ALA A 172 0.49 -13.09 -11.44
CA ALA A 172 1.54 -14.11 -11.37
C ALA A 172 2.73 -13.68 -12.21
N PRO A 173 3.95 -13.80 -11.66
CA PRO A 173 5.15 -13.70 -12.47
C PRO A 173 5.26 -14.88 -13.43
#